data_a0767254137ba1cdd32ae88ffecb9bcc
#
_entry.id   a0767254137ba1cdd32ae88ffecb9bcc
#
_cell.length_a   1.000
_cell.length_b   1.000
_cell.length_c   1.000
_cell.angle_alpha   90.00
_cell.angle_beta   90.00
_cell.angle_gamma   90.00
#
_symmetry.space_group_name_H-M   'P 1'
#
loop_
_entity.id
_entity.type
_entity.pdbx_description
1 polymer ?
#
loop_
_entity_poly.entity_id
_entity_poly.type
_entity_poly.pdbx_seq_one_letter_code
_entity_poly.pdbx_strand_id
1 'polypeptide(L)'
;MLSALATGFMLAGCSDDYPSATENPYANDLLSIKILNAGADGNTVVEGTIDEDAKTVKFPKLDKSSDFAHLVVSATMSDGAHLDPESDTLDFSMDDATTQVTKTIRVKNHNRYKDYFMTVRKRVPVYGANFEKGTVVCDYTGLNIYKYISDAQTRCTDFDGTYVLFCYRNPTADDPSAPGAHLLRVSDLEQGKVEPIKLSLEGISDGTFPYNCGALAGGHIYLANLSGAKASPLKIYYYDTPESTPECIADIDVSQITDAAARHGDAMSVDLDQNGNGFIFLPSNDYTEVLRLPVSGYKTIGTPARIELQATDRAGMCMHINRIEGTDDYILSGARVNLLGSTGKLSGVNLSLCDEGLNSKSRLNTNTVAAESDDARLFSFNGSRYLLTAPICFGSASTATPGMFVYDLSKGSNVQEAFQNFNDQDTHNAVYRFLVGGSGISQPGINTNYYIEKDANGNDSVLWLYVGRTESGFAIMKFPAAKEDDE
;
A
#
# COMPACT_ATOMS: atom_id res chain seq x y z
N MET A 1 -93.50 -40.32 17.38
CA MET A 1 -94.04 -38.99 17.03
C MET A 1 -92.96 -38.05 16.72
N LEU A 2 -93.11 -37.36 15.71
CA LEU A 2 -92.44 -36.30 14.98
C LEU A 2 -91.47 -36.78 13.90
N SER A 3 -91.99 -36.73 12.69
CA SER A 3 -91.37 -36.76 11.40
C SER A 3 -90.64 -35.44 11.16
N ALA A 4 -89.38 -35.45 10.69
CA ALA A 4 -88.73 -34.31 10.12
C ALA A 4 -88.34 -34.61 8.70
N LEU A 5 -88.98 -33.89 7.81
CA LEU A 5 -88.73 -33.90 6.36
C LEU A 5 -87.38 -33.19 6.11
N ALA A 6 -86.43 -33.86 5.54
CA ALA A 6 -85.24 -33.28 4.99
C ALA A 6 -85.44 -32.96 3.52
N THR A 7 -85.56 -31.66 3.18
CA THR A 7 -85.58 -31.13 1.83
C THR A 7 -84.17 -31.05 1.32
N GLY A 8 -83.77 -31.88 0.39
CA GLY A 8 -82.50 -31.78 -0.30
C GLY A 8 -82.50 -30.62 -1.30
N PHE A 9 -81.62 -29.61 -1.04
CA PHE A 9 -81.26 -28.61 -2.05
C PHE A 9 -80.16 -29.20 -2.91
N MET A 10 -80.44 -29.46 -4.15
CA MET A 10 -79.47 -29.72 -5.18
C MET A 10 -78.87 -28.33 -5.53
N LEU A 11 -77.65 -28.09 -5.10
CA LEU A 11 -76.83 -27.03 -5.65
C LEU A 11 -76.32 -27.50 -6.98
N ALA A 12 -76.88 -26.97 -8.09
CA ALA A 12 -76.29 -27.06 -9.40
C ALA A 12 -74.98 -26.21 -9.29
N GLY A 13 -73.84 -26.88 -9.22
CA GLY A 13 -72.56 -26.23 -9.39
C GLY A 13 -72.47 -25.69 -10.81
N CYS A 14 -72.45 -24.37 -10.99
CA CYS A 14 -71.89 -23.81 -12.21
C CYS A 14 -70.42 -24.22 -12.24
N SER A 15 -70.06 -25.03 -13.25
CA SER A 15 -68.66 -25.15 -13.62
C SER A 15 -68.27 -23.83 -14.21
N ASP A 16 -67.59 -22.99 -13.40
CA ASP A 16 -66.91 -21.82 -13.91
C ASP A 16 -65.77 -22.33 -14.79
N ASP A 17 -66.01 -22.40 -16.12
CA ASP A 17 -64.96 -22.48 -17.10
C ASP A 17 -64.17 -21.17 -17.16
N TYR A 18 -63.48 -20.82 -16.05
CA TYR A 18 -62.44 -19.79 -16.11
C TYR A 18 -61.19 -20.45 -16.68
N PRO A 19 -60.61 -19.84 -17.72
CA PRO A 19 -59.32 -20.32 -18.22
C PRO A 19 -58.33 -20.37 -17.06
N SER A 20 -57.55 -21.42 -16.99
CA SER A 20 -56.53 -21.54 -15.96
C SER A 20 -55.61 -20.29 -16.01
N ALA A 21 -54.99 -19.93 -14.92
CA ALA A 21 -54.05 -18.79 -14.86
C ALA A 21 -52.92 -18.90 -15.90
N THR A 22 -52.68 -20.10 -16.46
CA THR A 22 -51.72 -20.36 -17.52
C THR A 22 -52.23 -20.00 -18.90
N GLU A 23 -53.51 -19.73 -19.07
CA GLU A 23 -54.16 -19.42 -20.37
C GLU A 23 -54.70 -17.99 -20.44
N ASN A 24 -54.15 -17.07 -19.64
CA ASN A 24 -54.57 -15.67 -19.65
C ASN A 24 -54.08 -14.98 -20.95
N PRO A 25 -54.95 -14.75 -21.96
CA PRO A 25 -54.52 -14.14 -23.23
C PRO A 25 -54.13 -12.68 -23.11
N TYR A 26 -54.25 -12.09 -21.93
CA TYR A 26 -53.89 -10.72 -21.60
C TYR A 26 -52.74 -10.63 -20.59
N ALA A 27 -51.99 -11.74 -20.45
CA ALA A 27 -50.79 -11.73 -19.59
C ALA A 27 -49.80 -10.68 -20.12
N ASN A 28 -49.21 -9.97 -19.21
CA ASN A 28 -48.28 -8.85 -19.49
C ASN A 28 -47.04 -8.92 -18.59
N ASP A 29 -46.50 -10.14 -18.45
CA ASP A 29 -45.32 -10.41 -17.65
C ASP A 29 -44.04 -10.16 -18.45
N LEU A 30 -43.02 -9.61 -17.81
CA LEU A 30 -41.65 -9.54 -18.31
C LEU A 30 -40.97 -10.87 -17.94
N LEU A 31 -40.61 -11.70 -18.92
CA LEU A 31 -40.01 -13.02 -18.66
C LEU A 31 -38.48 -13.00 -18.64
N SER A 32 -37.88 -12.16 -19.49
CA SER A 32 -36.45 -11.91 -19.47
C SER A 32 -36.15 -10.55 -20.06
N ILE A 33 -35.00 -9.96 -19.69
CA ILE A 33 -34.51 -8.73 -20.31
C ILE A 33 -32.98 -8.74 -20.28
N LYS A 34 -32.37 -8.29 -21.38
CA LYS A 34 -30.91 -8.20 -21.55
C LYS A 34 -30.54 -6.83 -22.12
N ILE A 35 -29.39 -6.33 -21.72
CA ILE A 35 -28.68 -5.24 -22.38
C ILE A 35 -27.69 -5.89 -23.35
N LEU A 36 -27.67 -5.50 -24.61
CA LEU A 36 -26.92 -6.17 -25.67
C LEU A 36 -25.58 -5.48 -25.99
N ASN A 37 -25.43 -4.22 -25.63
CA ASN A 37 -24.33 -3.34 -26.05
C ASN A 37 -23.56 -2.74 -24.90
N ALA A 38 -23.41 -3.46 -23.80
CA ALA A 38 -22.57 -3.02 -22.68
C ALA A 38 -21.07 -3.07 -23.04
N GLY A 39 -20.25 -2.35 -22.26
CA GLY A 39 -18.79 -2.33 -22.41
C GLY A 39 -18.28 -1.36 -23.46
N ALA A 40 -16.96 -1.17 -23.51
CA ALA A 40 -16.29 -0.24 -24.41
C ALA A 40 -16.44 -0.62 -25.90
N ASP A 41 -16.54 -1.90 -26.18
CA ASP A 41 -16.71 -2.46 -27.53
C ASP A 41 -18.17 -2.45 -28.00
N GLY A 42 -19.12 -2.15 -27.10
CA GLY A 42 -20.54 -2.15 -27.40
C GLY A 42 -21.11 -3.54 -27.74
N ASN A 43 -20.47 -4.61 -27.33
CA ASN A 43 -20.88 -5.98 -27.69
C ASN A 43 -21.12 -6.91 -26.48
N THR A 44 -20.91 -6.43 -25.26
CA THR A 44 -21.10 -7.23 -24.04
C THR A 44 -22.60 -7.36 -23.75
N VAL A 45 -23.08 -8.59 -23.62
CA VAL A 45 -24.46 -8.91 -23.25
C VAL A 45 -24.56 -9.09 -21.75
N VAL A 46 -25.49 -8.34 -21.10
CA VAL A 46 -25.72 -8.41 -19.66
C VAL A 46 -27.19 -8.76 -19.40
N GLU A 47 -27.42 -9.80 -18.59
CA GLU A 47 -28.78 -10.23 -18.22
C GLU A 47 -29.28 -9.45 -17.00
N GLY A 48 -30.56 -9.06 -17.04
CA GLY A 48 -31.28 -8.46 -15.92
C GLY A 48 -31.94 -9.52 -15.04
N THR A 49 -31.87 -9.34 -13.74
CA THR A 49 -32.64 -10.12 -12.77
C THR A 49 -33.98 -9.45 -12.53
N ILE A 50 -35.07 -10.17 -12.75
CA ILE A 50 -36.45 -9.70 -12.56
C ILE A 50 -36.97 -10.20 -11.22
N ASP A 51 -37.47 -9.31 -10.41
CA ASP A 51 -38.28 -9.60 -9.23
C ASP A 51 -39.74 -9.27 -9.57
N GLU A 52 -40.53 -10.31 -9.82
CA GLU A 52 -41.93 -10.15 -10.23
C GLU A 52 -42.82 -9.67 -9.10
N ASP A 53 -42.50 -9.94 -7.85
CA ASP A 53 -43.28 -9.49 -6.70
C ASP A 53 -43.03 -7.99 -6.43
N ALA A 54 -41.77 -7.58 -6.45
CA ALA A 54 -41.36 -6.18 -6.27
C ALA A 54 -41.51 -5.34 -7.54
N LYS A 55 -41.72 -5.96 -8.72
CA LYS A 55 -41.73 -5.32 -10.04
C LYS A 55 -40.42 -4.56 -10.32
N THR A 56 -39.30 -5.16 -9.97
CA THR A 56 -37.98 -4.56 -10.22
C THR A 56 -37.17 -5.37 -11.19
N VAL A 57 -36.32 -4.67 -11.95
CA VAL A 57 -35.32 -5.25 -12.82
C VAL A 57 -33.95 -4.67 -12.42
N LYS A 58 -33.00 -5.54 -12.07
CA LYS A 58 -31.65 -5.14 -11.69
C LYS A 58 -30.65 -5.79 -12.64
N PHE A 59 -29.70 -5.01 -13.11
CA PHE A 59 -28.54 -5.48 -13.87
C PHE A 59 -27.29 -5.50 -13.01
N PRO A 60 -26.34 -6.41 -13.26
CA PRO A 60 -24.96 -6.23 -12.82
C PRO A 60 -24.45 -4.83 -13.19
N LYS A 61 -23.45 -4.33 -12.47
CA LYS A 61 -22.88 -3.02 -12.79
C LYS A 61 -22.22 -3.04 -14.17
N LEU A 62 -22.63 -2.14 -15.06
CA LEU A 62 -22.07 -2.01 -16.40
C LEU A 62 -20.74 -1.24 -16.36
N ASP A 63 -19.83 -1.58 -17.26
CA ASP A 63 -18.58 -0.84 -17.44
C ASP A 63 -18.85 0.64 -17.67
N LYS A 64 -18.04 1.52 -17.11
CA LYS A 64 -18.17 2.97 -17.22
C LYS A 64 -18.10 3.49 -18.66
N SER A 65 -17.48 2.73 -19.57
CA SER A 65 -17.38 3.03 -21.00
C SER A 65 -18.60 2.65 -21.82
N SER A 66 -19.62 2.00 -21.21
CA SER A 66 -20.89 1.69 -21.88
C SER A 66 -21.61 2.97 -22.31
N ASP A 67 -22.27 2.95 -23.45
CA ASP A 67 -23.11 4.06 -23.90
C ASP A 67 -24.46 4.05 -23.16
N PHE A 68 -24.47 4.65 -21.97
CA PHE A 68 -25.67 4.72 -21.13
C PHE A 68 -26.81 5.52 -21.74
N ALA A 69 -26.54 6.39 -22.74
CA ALA A 69 -27.58 7.13 -23.44
C ALA A 69 -28.35 6.27 -24.45
N HIS A 70 -27.73 5.17 -24.92
CA HIS A 70 -28.31 4.34 -25.97
C HIS A 70 -28.12 2.85 -25.64
N LEU A 71 -28.63 2.40 -24.48
CA LEU A 71 -28.58 0.97 -24.11
C LEU A 71 -29.59 0.19 -24.97
N VAL A 72 -29.09 -0.72 -25.78
CA VAL A 72 -29.91 -1.61 -26.60
C VAL A 72 -30.40 -2.77 -25.74
N VAL A 73 -31.71 -2.93 -25.64
CA VAL A 73 -32.34 -3.97 -24.82
C VAL A 73 -33.06 -5.00 -25.68
N SER A 74 -33.03 -6.26 -25.20
CA SER A 74 -33.83 -7.33 -25.72
C SER A 74 -34.65 -7.93 -24.58
N ALA A 75 -35.98 -7.94 -24.73
CA ALA A 75 -36.90 -8.43 -23.71
C ALA A 75 -37.78 -9.55 -24.29
N THR A 76 -38.03 -10.57 -23.47
CA THR A 76 -39.03 -11.58 -23.71
C THR A 76 -40.20 -11.36 -22.76
N MET A 77 -41.40 -11.36 -23.28
CA MET A 77 -42.62 -11.07 -22.53
C MET A 77 -43.66 -12.14 -22.78
N SER A 78 -44.77 -12.09 -22.05
CA SER A 78 -45.94 -12.94 -22.29
C SER A 78 -46.41 -12.76 -23.72
N ASP A 79 -47.08 -13.78 -24.28
CA ASP A 79 -47.56 -13.79 -25.67
C ASP A 79 -48.51 -12.59 -25.94
N GLY A 80 -48.24 -11.89 -27.03
CA GLY A 80 -48.96 -10.66 -27.42
C GLY A 80 -48.60 -9.41 -26.60
N ALA A 81 -47.71 -9.48 -25.63
CA ALA A 81 -47.23 -8.32 -24.87
C ALA A 81 -46.02 -7.63 -25.56
N HIS A 82 -45.87 -6.34 -25.35
CA HIS A 82 -44.79 -5.51 -25.90
C HIS A 82 -44.40 -4.42 -24.89
N LEU A 83 -43.20 -3.82 -25.05
CA LEU A 83 -42.81 -2.63 -24.31
C LEU A 83 -43.61 -1.41 -24.78
N ASP A 84 -44.02 -0.52 -23.88
CA ASP A 84 -44.75 0.72 -24.19
C ASP A 84 -44.05 1.93 -23.55
N PRO A 85 -43.44 2.84 -24.34
CA PRO A 85 -43.35 2.83 -25.80
C PRO A 85 -42.50 1.66 -26.34
N GLU A 86 -42.84 1.20 -27.53
CA GLU A 86 -42.11 0.18 -28.23
C GLU A 86 -40.75 0.73 -28.66
N SER A 87 -39.68 0.30 -27.97
CA SER A 87 -38.33 0.71 -28.25
C SER A 87 -37.35 -0.40 -27.81
N ASP A 88 -36.35 -0.63 -28.61
CA ASP A 88 -35.21 -1.49 -28.32
C ASP A 88 -34.03 -0.72 -27.72
N THR A 89 -34.15 0.60 -27.58
CA THR A 89 -33.11 1.48 -27.06
C THR A 89 -33.65 2.33 -25.92
N LEU A 90 -32.96 2.27 -24.77
CA LEU A 90 -33.32 3.00 -23.55
C LEU A 90 -32.19 3.94 -23.13
N ASP A 91 -32.55 5.16 -22.75
CA ASP A 91 -31.63 6.16 -22.23
C ASP A 91 -31.54 6.06 -20.70
N PHE A 92 -30.34 5.74 -20.20
CA PHE A 92 -29.95 5.74 -18.79
C PHE A 92 -28.77 6.67 -18.55
N SER A 93 -28.68 7.78 -19.28
CA SER A 93 -27.60 8.76 -19.16
C SER A 93 -27.28 9.09 -17.71
N MET A 94 -26.00 9.13 -17.39
CA MET A 94 -25.45 9.42 -16.05
C MET A 94 -24.32 10.44 -16.19
N ASP A 95 -24.28 11.44 -15.33
CA ASP A 95 -23.11 12.29 -15.16
C ASP A 95 -22.00 11.59 -14.37
N ASP A 96 -20.87 12.26 -14.16
CA ASP A 96 -19.73 11.66 -13.45
C ASP A 96 -20.03 11.34 -11.97
N ALA A 97 -20.93 12.09 -11.35
CA ALA A 97 -21.30 11.92 -9.95
C ALA A 97 -22.39 10.84 -9.74
N THR A 98 -23.14 10.52 -10.80
CA THR A 98 -24.26 9.57 -10.75
C THR A 98 -23.75 8.17 -11.03
N THR A 99 -24.00 7.23 -10.13
CA THR A 99 -23.59 5.81 -10.26
C THR A 99 -24.73 4.87 -10.59
N GLN A 100 -25.98 5.30 -10.47
CA GLN A 100 -27.15 4.52 -10.83
C GLN A 100 -28.32 5.39 -11.25
N VAL A 101 -29.11 4.86 -12.17
CA VAL A 101 -30.38 5.45 -12.63
C VAL A 101 -31.45 4.39 -12.64
N THR A 102 -32.64 4.71 -12.14
CA THR A 102 -33.81 3.86 -12.19
C THR A 102 -34.88 4.52 -13.07
N LYS A 103 -35.37 3.79 -14.07
CA LYS A 103 -36.46 4.21 -14.95
C LYS A 103 -37.58 3.20 -14.94
N THR A 104 -38.80 3.66 -15.18
CA THR A 104 -39.95 2.77 -15.36
C THR A 104 -39.99 2.29 -16.80
N ILE A 105 -40.04 0.98 -16.99
CA ILE A 105 -40.39 0.33 -18.25
C ILE A 105 -41.78 -0.30 -18.12
N ARG A 106 -42.58 -0.18 -19.15
CA ARG A 106 -43.95 -0.68 -19.15
C ARG A 106 -44.10 -1.83 -20.12
N VAL A 107 -44.65 -2.94 -19.64
CA VAL A 107 -45.08 -4.07 -20.46
C VAL A 107 -46.60 -4.00 -20.64
N LYS A 108 -47.06 -3.91 -21.86
CA LYS A 108 -48.47 -3.74 -22.21
C LYS A 108 -48.96 -4.88 -23.07
N ASN A 109 -50.17 -5.35 -22.76
CA ASN A 109 -50.91 -6.31 -23.58
C ASN A 109 -52.37 -5.84 -23.65
N HIS A 110 -52.81 -5.39 -24.83
CA HIS A 110 -54.11 -4.77 -25.05
C HIS A 110 -54.31 -3.54 -24.14
N ASN A 111 -55.28 -3.58 -23.23
CA ASN A 111 -55.58 -2.50 -22.27
C ASN A 111 -54.98 -2.75 -20.89
N ARG A 112 -54.19 -3.78 -20.70
CA ARG A 112 -53.52 -4.10 -19.44
C ARG A 112 -52.05 -3.71 -19.55
N TYR A 113 -51.48 -3.28 -18.43
CA TYR A 113 -50.04 -2.99 -18.33
C TYR A 113 -49.48 -3.33 -16.96
N LYS A 114 -48.18 -3.59 -16.91
CA LYS A 114 -47.35 -3.67 -15.71
C LYS A 114 -46.17 -2.75 -15.88
N ASP A 115 -45.88 -2.02 -14.81
CA ASP A 115 -44.70 -1.17 -14.72
C ASP A 115 -43.62 -1.87 -13.92
N TYR A 116 -42.41 -1.93 -14.47
CA TYR A 116 -41.22 -2.45 -13.80
C TYR A 116 -40.23 -1.31 -13.59
N PHE A 117 -39.58 -1.28 -12.41
CA PHE A 117 -38.53 -0.31 -12.09
C PHE A 117 -37.19 -0.89 -12.48
N MET A 118 -36.68 -0.53 -13.64
CA MET A 118 -35.41 -0.98 -14.18
C MET A 118 -34.27 -0.11 -13.63
N THR A 119 -33.35 -0.71 -12.90
CA THR A 119 -32.17 -0.04 -12.35
C THR A 119 -30.92 -0.46 -13.10
N VAL A 120 -30.24 0.52 -13.68
CA VAL A 120 -28.92 0.38 -14.30
C VAL A 120 -27.87 1.07 -13.43
N ARG A 121 -26.77 0.38 -13.19
CA ARG A 121 -25.66 0.87 -12.35
C ARG A 121 -24.38 0.96 -13.17
N LYS A 122 -23.61 2.03 -12.97
CA LYS A 122 -22.29 2.24 -13.57
C LYS A 122 -21.22 1.71 -12.63
N ARG A 123 -20.27 0.92 -13.15
CA ARG A 123 -19.09 0.50 -12.41
C ARG A 123 -18.18 1.71 -12.18
N VAL A 124 -17.86 1.98 -10.94
CA VAL A 124 -16.90 3.03 -10.56
C VAL A 124 -15.62 2.31 -10.15
N PRO A 125 -14.48 2.63 -10.79
CA PRO A 125 -13.20 2.05 -10.36
C PRO A 125 -12.93 2.39 -8.90
N VAL A 126 -12.62 1.39 -8.10
CA VAL A 126 -12.19 1.55 -6.73
C VAL A 126 -10.68 1.40 -6.71
N TYR A 127 -10.00 2.41 -6.17
CA TYR A 127 -8.56 2.49 -6.14
C TYR A 127 -7.99 2.21 -4.76
N GLY A 128 -6.70 1.86 -4.72
CA GLY A 128 -5.93 1.74 -3.50
C GLY A 128 -6.08 0.41 -2.78
N ALA A 129 -5.64 0.41 -1.52
CA ALA A 129 -5.71 -0.73 -0.63
C ALA A 129 -7.01 -0.72 0.19
N ASN A 130 -7.56 -1.91 0.43
CA ASN A 130 -8.65 -2.07 1.38
C ASN A 130 -8.08 -2.25 2.79
N PHE A 131 -7.85 -1.12 3.48
CA PHE A 131 -7.27 -1.13 4.83
C PHE A 131 -8.18 -1.77 5.88
N GLU A 132 -9.49 -1.84 5.64
CA GLU A 132 -10.46 -2.48 6.55
C GLU A 132 -10.37 -4.02 6.50
N LYS A 133 -9.97 -4.58 5.36
CA LYS A 133 -9.74 -6.02 5.15
C LYS A 133 -8.28 -6.43 5.36
N GLY A 134 -7.49 -5.56 5.99
CA GLY A 134 -6.09 -5.83 6.29
C GLY A 134 -5.92 -6.96 7.32
N THR A 135 -4.81 -7.68 7.21
CA THR A 135 -4.43 -8.72 8.16
C THR A 135 -3.02 -8.49 8.67
N VAL A 136 -2.81 -8.71 9.97
CA VAL A 136 -1.48 -8.76 10.57
C VAL A 136 -0.88 -10.12 10.27
N VAL A 137 0.21 -10.14 9.53
CA VAL A 137 0.96 -11.38 9.20
C VAL A 137 1.73 -11.85 10.41
N CYS A 138 2.46 -10.93 11.03
CA CYS A 138 3.13 -11.17 12.31
C CYS A 138 3.23 -9.86 13.08
N ASP A 139 3.17 -9.98 14.41
CA ASP A 139 3.40 -8.90 15.36
C ASP A 139 4.37 -9.37 16.43
N TYR A 140 5.61 -8.95 16.29
CA TYR A 140 6.68 -9.17 17.27
C TYR A 140 7.08 -7.85 17.95
N THR A 141 6.11 -6.92 18.04
CA THR A 141 6.30 -5.66 18.75
C THR A 141 6.17 -5.86 20.26
N GLY A 142 6.98 -5.13 20.98
CA GLY A 142 7.05 -5.23 22.44
C GLY A 142 8.45 -5.54 22.93
N LEU A 143 8.72 -5.15 24.18
CA LEU A 143 10.04 -5.30 24.76
C LEU A 143 10.38 -6.80 24.91
N ASN A 144 11.52 -7.22 24.34
CA ASN A 144 12.04 -8.59 24.41
C ASN A 144 11.19 -9.69 23.72
N ILE A 145 10.21 -9.36 22.90
CA ILE A 145 9.47 -10.36 22.13
C ILE A 145 10.38 -11.00 21.09
N TYR A 146 11.08 -10.18 20.29
CA TYR A 146 12.17 -10.64 19.44
C TYR A 146 13.47 -9.96 19.91
N LYS A 147 14.29 -10.69 20.70
CA LYS A 147 15.42 -10.10 21.42
C LYS A 147 16.48 -9.46 20.54
N TYR A 148 16.60 -9.89 19.28
CA TYR A 148 17.61 -9.37 18.35
C TYR A 148 17.22 -8.07 17.63
N ILE A 149 16.06 -7.52 17.95
CA ILE A 149 15.68 -6.15 17.60
C ILE A 149 15.37 -5.31 18.83
N SER A 150 15.09 -5.95 19.95
CA SER A 150 14.81 -5.31 21.25
C SER A 150 16.06 -4.93 22.03
N ASP A 151 17.22 -5.00 21.39
CA ASP A 151 18.53 -4.66 21.97
C ASP A 151 19.13 -3.46 21.26
N ALA A 152 19.82 -2.58 22.01
CA ALA A 152 20.53 -1.42 21.45
C ALA A 152 21.58 -1.77 20.38
N GLN A 153 21.87 -3.03 20.17
CA GLN A 153 22.80 -3.50 19.14
C GLN A 153 22.20 -3.52 17.74
N THR A 154 20.86 -3.55 17.57
CA THR A 154 20.24 -3.47 16.25
C THR A 154 20.05 -2.03 15.84
N ARG A 155 20.65 -1.63 14.72
CA ARG A 155 20.63 -0.24 14.21
C ARG A 155 19.81 -0.08 12.94
N CYS A 156 19.60 -1.18 12.23
CA CYS A 156 18.90 -1.14 10.95
C CYS A 156 18.12 -2.44 10.78
N THR A 157 16.97 -2.31 10.20
CA THR A 157 16.17 -3.42 9.67
C THR A 157 15.71 -3.06 8.27
N ASP A 158 15.36 -4.06 7.46
CA ASP A 158 14.76 -3.81 6.15
C ASP A 158 13.85 -4.97 5.75
N PHE A 159 13.05 -4.78 4.70
CA PHE A 159 12.06 -5.73 4.23
C PHE A 159 11.88 -5.63 2.71
N ASP A 160 11.82 -6.77 2.01
CA ASP A 160 11.62 -6.84 0.56
C ASP A 160 10.45 -7.73 0.11
N GLY A 161 9.60 -8.16 1.05
CA GLY A 161 8.51 -9.11 0.79
C GLY A 161 8.93 -10.57 0.92
N THR A 162 10.20 -10.89 0.79
CA THR A 162 10.76 -12.25 0.93
C THR A 162 11.45 -12.44 2.26
N TYR A 163 12.21 -11.43 2.69
CA TYR A 163 12.99 -11.43 3.91
C TYR A 163 12.79 -10.16 4.72
N VAL A 164 13.04 -10.29 6.01
CA VAL A 164 13.32 -9.18 6.93
C VAL A 164 14.77 -9.26 7.32
N LEU A 165 15.54 -8.20 7.08
CA LEU A 165 16.94 -8.05 7.48
C LEU A 165 17.03 -7.43 8.87
N PHE A 166 17.95 -7.94 9.69
CA PHE A 166 18.35 -7.38 10.98
C PHE A 166 19.86 -7.20 11.03
N CYS A 167 20.31 -5.98 11.19
CA CYS A 167 21.73 -5.66 11.42
C CYS A 167 22.01 -5.65 12.92
N TYR A 168 22.00 -6.84 13.54
CA TYR A 168 22.36 -7.03 14.93
C TYR A 168 23.88 -7.08 15.05
N ARG A 169 24.49 -5.97 15.49
CA ARG A 169 25.94 -5.81 15.57
C ARG A 169 26.49 -6.30 16.89
N ASN A 170 27.37 -7.18 17.00
CA ASN A 170 27.95 -7.79 18.18
C ASN A 170 27.09 -8.88 18.82
N PRO A 171 27.23 -10.13 18.38
CA PRO A 171 27.01 -11.23 19.29
C PRO A 171 27.90 -11.01 20.51
N THR A 172 27.29 -10.72 21.66
CA THR A 172 28.05 -10.46 22.87
C THR A 172 28.67 -11.77 23.38
N ALA A 173 29.73 -11.68 24.20
CA ALA A 173 30.26 -12.85 24.88
C ALA A 173 29.19 -13.55 25.74
N ASP A 174 28.16 -12.81 26.15
CA ASP A 174 27.04 -13.30 26.97
C ASP A 174 25.98 -14.06 26.14
N ASP A 175 25.91 -13.85 24.82
CA ASP A 175 25.06 -14.61 23.90
C ASP A 175 25.84 -15.04 22.65
N PRO A 176 26.71 -16.06 22.75
CA PRO A 176 27.46 -16.56 21.60
C PRO A 176 26.57 -17.23 20.53
N SER A 177 25.29 -17.49 20.88
CA SER A 177 24.30 -18.01 19.94
C SER A 177 23.63 -16.92 19.09
N ALA A 178 23.85 -15.66 19.41
CA ALA A 178 23.28 -14.54 18.67
C ALA A 178 23.63 -14.62 17.19
N PRO A 179 22.67 -14.36 16.29
CA PRO A 179 22.85 -14.61 14.86
C PRO A 179 23.78 -13.60 14.19
N GLY A 180 24.08 -12.45 14.80
CA GLY A 180 24.73 -11.34 14.11
C GLY A 180 23.80 -10.69 13.07
N ALA A 181 24.33 -10.27 11.92
CA ALA A 181 23.48 -9.91 10.80
C ALA A 181 22.74 -11.16 10.30
N HIS A 182 21.43 -11.05 10.13
CA HIS A 182 20.59 -12.20 9.79
C HIS A 182 19.30 -11.80 9.12
N LEU A 183 18.65 -12.78 8.53
CA LEU A 183 17.33 -12.65 7.89
C LEU A 183 16.29 -13.48 8.63
N LEU A 184 15.05 -13.05 8.56
CA LEU A 184 13.87 -13.90 8.78
C LEU A 184 13.12 -14.04 7.47
N ARG A 185 12.73 -15.27 7.13
CA ARG A 185 11.94 -15.52 5.91
C ARG A 185 10.47 -15.19 6.17
N VAL A 186 9.88 -14.38 5.32
CA VAL A 186 8.49 -13.90 5.46
C VAL A 186 7.49 -15.07 5.44
N SER A 187 7.69 -16.05 4.56
CA SER A 187 6.82 -17.24 4.50
C SER A 187 6.87 -18.12 5.76
N ASP A 188 7.95 -18.06 6.52
CA ASP A 188 8.05 -18.74 7.82
C ASP A 188 7.32 -17.93 8.90
N LEU A 189 7.43 -16.60 8.86
CA LEU A 189 6.70 -15.70 9.76
C LEU A 189 5.18 -15.82 9.57
N GLU A 190 4.69 -16.01 8.34
CA GLU A 190 3.28 -16.31 8.06
C GLU A 190 2.79 -17.60 8.74
N GLN A 191 3.70 -18.55 8.99
CA GLN A 191 3.43 -19.80 9.68
C GLN A 191 3.72 -19.73 11.19
N GLY A 192 4.07 -18.55 11.71
CA GLY A 192 4.46 -18.35 13.10
C GLY A 192 5.84 -18.93 13.47
N LYS A 193 6.70 -19.19 12.48
CA LYS A 193 8.06 -19.68 12.69
C LYS A 193 9.05 -18.52 12.67
N VAL A 194 9.96 -18.49 13.64
CA VAL A 194 10.98 -17.45 13.78
C VAL A 194 12.35 -18.12 13.80
N GLU A 195 12.88 -18.37 12.62
CA GLU A 195 14.14 -19.08 12.43
C GLU A 195 15.17 -18.17 11.74
N PRO A 196 16.16 -17.60 12.49
CA PRO A 196 17.16 -16.72 11.91
C PRO A 196 18.06 -17.45 10.91
N ILE A 197 18.15 -16.91 9.70
CA ILE A 197 19.13 -17.29 8.68
C ILE A 197 20.36 -16.40 8.89
N LYS A 198 21.41 -16.94 9.46
CA LYS A 198 22.65 -16.22 9.74
C LYS A 198 23.37 -15.88 8.45
N LEU A 199 23.73 -14.64 8.27
CA LEU A 199 24.62 -14.24 7.17
C LEU A 199 26.06 -14.59 7.55
N SER A 200 26.85 -15.03 6.55
CA SER A 200 28.28 -15.20 6.73
C SER A 200 28.94 -13.86 7.02
N LEU A 201 29.79 -13.81 8.03
CA LEU A 201 30.59 -12.62 8.35
C LEU A 201 32.06 -12.81 7.98
N GLU A 202 32.38 -13.81 7.13
CA GLU A 202 33.73 -14.09 6.66
C GLU A 202 34.26 -12.90 5.86
N GLY A 203 35.45 -12.42 6.23
CA GLY A 203 36.06 -11.27 5.56
C GLY A 203 35.50 -9.90 5.95
N ILE A 204 34.47 -9.85 6.78
CA ILE A 204 33.96 -8.58 7.32
C ILE A 204 34.86 -8.15 8.46
N SER A 205 35.50 -7.01 8.29
CA SER A 205 36.47 -6.46 9.24
C SER A 205 36.47 -4.92 9.24
N ASP A 206 37.22 -4.37 10.15
CA ASP A 206 37.51 -2.95 10.29
C ASP A 206 36.33 -2.07 10.75
N GLY A 207 36.66 -0.87 11.16
CA GLY A 207 35.72 0.10 11.69
C GLY A 207 35.40 -0.11 13.17
N THR A 208 34.69 0.85 13.73
CA THR A 208 34.18 0.79 15.12
C THR A 208 33.19 -0.37 15.25
N PHE A 209 32.37 -0.56 14.22
CA PHE A 209 31.51 -1.70 14.04
C PHE A 209 31.69 -2.23 12.62
N PRO A 210 32.17 -3.48 12.43
CA PRO A 210 32.44 -4.03 11.11
C PRO A 210 31.23 -4.11 10.17
N TYR A 211 30.02 -4.14 10.74
CA TYR A 211 28.76 -3.89 10.08
C TYR A 211 27.82 -3.16 11.05
N ASN A 212 27.00 -2.27 10.58
CA ASN A 212 26.14 -1.42 11.40
C ASN A 212 24.77 -1.16 10.78
N CYS A 213 24.72 -0.92 9.48
CA CYS A 213 23.46 -0.78 8.74
C CYS A 213 23.45 -1.69 7.53
N GLY A 214 22.28 -1.85 6.92
CA GLY A 214 22.11 -2.68 5.75
C GLY A 214 20.77 -2.43 5.07
N ALA A 215 20.61 -2.98 3.87
CA ALA A 215 19.41 -2.89 3.06
C ALA A 215 19.24 -4.16 2.21
N LEU A 216 17.99 -4.40 1.81
CA LEU A 216 17.59 -5.40 0.81
C LEU A 216 17.24 -4.69 -0.48
N ALA A 217 17.83 -5.08 -1.60
CA ALA A 217 17.52 -4.50 -2.90
C ALA A 217 17.71 -5.52 -4.02
N GLY A 218 16.69 -5.69 -4.86
CA GLY A 218 16.75 -6.56 -6.03
C GLY A 218 16.97 -8.05 -5.71
N GLY A 219 16.61 -8.50 -4.49
CA GLY A 219 16.85 -9.86 -4.01
C GLY A 219 18.24 -10.07 -3.40
N HIS A 220 19.04 -9.02 -3.28
CA HIS A 220 20.40 -9.03 -2.72
C HIS A 220 20.46 -8.33 -1.36
N ILE A 221 21.54 -8.60 -0.60
CA ILE A 221 21.72 -8.05 0.73
C ILE A 221 22.97 -7.17 0.73
N TYR A 222 22.84 -5.99 1.34
CA TYR A 222 23.92 -5.03 1.52
C TYR A 222 24.13 -4.76 2.99
N LEU A 223 25.39 -4.77 3.46
CA LEU A 223 25.77 -4.33 4.78
C LEU A 223 26.84 -3.24 4.66
N ALA A 224 26.80 -2.25 5.52
CA ALA A 224 27.88 -1.28 5.64
C ALA A 224 28.42 -1.24 7.06
N ASN A 225 29.74 -0.98 7.20
CA ASN A 225 30.34 -0.72 8.50
C ASN A 225 30.04 0.68 8.99
N LEU A 226 30.38 0.96 10.24
CA LEU A 226 30.44 2.32 10.78
C LEU A 226 31.86 2.86 10.65
N SER A 227 32.09 3.77 9.70
CA SER A 227 33.35 4.52 9.63
C SER A 227 33.36 5.56 10.77
N GLY A 228 34.45 5.66 11.50
CA GLY A 228 34.48 6.51 12.68
C GLY A 228 35.60 7.53 12.74
N ALA A 229 36.63 7.36 11.91
CA ALA A 229 37.80 8.24 11.83
C ALA A 229 38.56 7.96 10.56
N LYS A 230 39.55 8.83 10.24
CA LYS A 230 40.39 8.69 9.05
C LYS A 230 41.10 7.33 8.90
N ALA A 231 41.22 6.55 9.98
CA ALA A 231 41.84 5.23 9.97
C ALA A 231 40.86 4.08 9.78
N SER A 232 39.58 4.36 9.60
CA SER A 232 38.54 3.38 9.44
C SER A 232 37.81 3.64 8.12
N PRO A 233 38.17 2.92 7.05
CA PRO A 233 37.53 3.11 5.75
C PRO A 233 36.05 2.74 5.84
N LEU A 234 35.24 3.37 4.98
CA LEU A 234 33.85 3.01 4.78
C LEU A 234 33.79 1.79 3.85
N LYS A 235 33.28 0.68 4.35
CA LYS A 235 33.17 -0.57 3.60
C LYS A 235 31.72 -0.93 3.35
N ILE A 236 31.45 -1.47 2.17
CA ILE A 236 30.16 -2.04 1.80
C ILE A 236 30.36 -3.46 1.36
N TYR A 237 29.57 -4.35 1.93
CA TYR A 237 29.57 -5.77 1.67
C TYR A 237 28.28 -6.17 0.98
N TYR A 238 28.41 -6.98 -0.06
CA TYR A 238 27.34 -7.49 -0.91
C TYR A 238 27.21 -8.99 -0.78
N TYR A 239 25.99 -9.47 -0.70
CA TYR A 239 25.67 -10.90 -0.74
C TYR A 239 24.75 -11.17 -1.92
N ASP A 240 25.12 -12.11 -2.74
CA ASP A 240 24.31 -12.53 -3.89
C ASP A 240 23.06 -13.28 -3.44
N THR A 241 23.18 -14.12 -2.42
CA THR A 241 22.11 -14.87 -1.75
C THR A 241 22.35 -14.89 -0.24
N PRO A 242 21.36 -15.28 0.58
CA PRO A 242 21.54 -15.44 2.03
C PRO A 242 22.68 -16.39 2.44
N GLU A 243 23.00 -17.36 1.59
CA GLU A 243 24.04 -18.38 1.83
C GLU A 243 25.42 -17.98 1.31
N SER A 244 25.52 -16.87 0.60
CA SER A 244 26.76 -16.40 0.00
C SER A 244 27.76 -15.93 1.07
N THR A 245 29.06 -16.07 0.77
CA THR A 245 30.09 -15.30 1.46
C THR A 245 30.06 -13.86 0.96
N PRO A 246 30.16 -12.86 1.87
CA PRO A 246 30.10 -11.45 1.45
C PRO A 246 31.28 -11.05 0.58
N GLU A 247 31.00 -10.24 -0.44
CA GLU A 247 31.99 -9.57 -1.25
C GLU A 247 32.12 -8.11 -0.78
N CYS A 248 33.35 -7.65 -0.46
CA CYS A 248 33.57 -6.23 -0.18
C CYS A 248 33.57 -5.48 -1.52
N ILE A 249 32.45 -4.82 -1.83
CA ILE A 249 32.25 -4.09 -3.10
C ILE A 249 32.71 -2.63 -3.04
N ALA A 250 32.94 -2.10 -1.84
CA ALA A 250 33.50 -0.77 -1.63
C ALA A 250 34.42 -0.77 -0.40
N ASP A 251 35.58 -0.13 -0.56
CA ASP A 251 36.56 0.14 0.51
C ASP A 251 37.07 1.56 0.30
N ILE A 252 36.41 2.52 0.97
CA ILE A 252 36.53 3.95 0.68
C ILE A 252 37.28 4.66 1.81
N ASP A 253 38.45 5.21 1.50
CA ASP A 253 39.09 6.19 2.36
C ASP A 253 38.35 7.53 2.23
N VAL A 254 37.42 7.79 3.15
CA VAL A 254 36.59 8.99 3.16
C VAL A 254 37.44 10.27 3.21
N SER A 255 38.66 10.20 3.75
CA SER A 255 39.56 11.35 3.82
C SER A 255 40.06 11.83 2.44
N GLN A 256 39.93 11.01 1.41
CA GLN A 256 40.24 11.38 0.02
C GLN A 256 39.10 12.09 -0.68
N ILE A 257 37.92 12.15 -0.08
CA ILE A 257 36.78 12.91 -0.61
C ILE A 257 36.80 14.29 0.02
N THR A 258 36.95 15.31 -0.81
CA THR A 258 37.08 16.71 -0.36
C THR A 258 35.88 17.12 0.51
N ASP A 259 36.17 17.67 1.69
CA ASP A 259 35.21 18.16 2.66
C ASP A 259 34.19 17.12 3.19
N ALA A 260 34.41 15.83 2.95
CA ALA A 260 33.54 14.80 3.47
C ALA A 260 33.71 14.63 4.99
N ALA A 261 32.60 14.43 5.68
CA ALA A 261 32.57 14.08 7.09
C ALA A 261 33.25 12.72 7.33
N ALA A 262 33.89 12.53 8.47
CA ALA A 262 34.62 11.32 8.76
C ALA A 262 33.73 10.10 9.02
N ARG A 263 32.49 10.32 9.49
CA ARG A 263 31.61 9.22 9.95
C ARG A 263 30.40 9.05 9.03
N HIS A 264 30.30 7.85 8.48
CA HIS A 264 29.17 7.34 7.69
C HIS A 264 28.83 5.91 8.12
N GLY A 265 27.68 5.42 7.71
CA GLY A 265 27.23 4.05 8.02
C GLY A 265 26.34 3.97 9.27
N ASP A 266 25.81 5.08 9.77
CA ASP A 266 24.71 5.08 10.76
C ASP A 266 23.38 4.68 10.12
N ALA A 267 23.19 5.06 8.86
CA ALA A 267 22.09 4.63 8.01
C ALA A 267 22.58 4.42 6.56
N MET A 268 21.85 3.66 5.79
CA MET A 268 22.11 3.39 4.38
C MET A 268 20.77 3.20 3.65
N SER A 269 20.64 3.81 2.48
CA SER A 269 19.58 3.50 1.53
C SER A 269 20.19 2.91 0.26
N VAL A 270 19.57 1.88 -0.30
CA VAL A 270 19.99 1.21 -1.54
C VAL A 270 18.81 1.20 -2.49
N ASP A 271 18.91 2.00 -3.55
CA ASP A 271 17.83 2.19 -4.52
C ASP A 271 18.31 1.79 -5.90
N LEU A 272 17.95 0.60 -6.33
CA LEU A 272 18.37 0.00 -7.59
C LEU A 272 17.16 -0.37 -8.45
N ASP A 273 17.34 -0.25 -9.76
CA ASP A 273 16.38 -0.76 -10.73
C ASP A 273 16.47 -2.30 -10.86
N GLN A 274 15.60 -2.88 -11.66
CA GLN A 274 15.56 -4.32 -11.93
C GLN A 274 16.85 -4.90 -12.58
N ASN A 275 17.75 -4.05 -13.06
CA ASN A 275 19.04 -4.42 -13.63
C ASN A 275 20.20 -4.18 -12.64
N GLY A 276 19.88 -3.75 -11.41
CA GLY A 276 20.86 -3.43 -10.38
C GLY A 276 21.60 -2.12 -10.60
N ASN A 277 21.02 -1.18 -11.35
CA ASN A 277 21.60 0.14 -11.56
C ASN A 277 20.89 1.17 -10.68
N GLY A 278 21.66 2.08 -10.10
CA GLY A 278 21.14 3.13 -9.23
C GLY A 278 22.18 3.64 -8.26
N PHE A 279 21.79 3.81 -7.01
CA PHE A 279 22.66 4.42 -6.01
C PHE A 279 22.56 3.75 -4.63
N ILE A 280 23.69 3.82 -3.91
CA ILE A 280 23.75 3.66 -2.46
C ILE A 280 23.99 5.03 -1.86
N PHE A 281 23.17 5.41 -0.87
CA PHE A 281 23.30 6.64 -0.13
C PHE A 281 23.71 6.37 1.32
N LEU A 282 24.72 7.08 1.79
CA LEU A 282 25.21 6.99 3.16
C LEU A 282 25.28 8.40 3.75
N PRO A 283 24.30 8.79 4.55
CA PRO A 283 24.33 10.07 5.25
C PRO A 283 25.47 10.17 6.26
N SER A 284 26.00 11.39 6.44
CA SER A 284 26.95 11.67 7.49
C SER A 284 26.26 11.81 8.85
N ASN A 285 27.00 11.57 9.93
CA ASN A 285 26.47 11.71 11.28
C ASN A 285 26.34 13.17 11.76
N ASP A 286 26.91 14.13 11.06
CA ASP A 286 26.78 15.57 11.32
C ASP A 286 25.64 16.22 10.51
N TYR A 287 24.95 15.41 9.68
CA TYR A 287 23.74 15.75 8.94
C TYR A 287 23.92 16.80 7.84
N THR A 288 25.15 17.05 7.46
CA THR A 288 25.47 18.12 6.50
C THR A 288 25.53 17.61 5.08
N GLU A 289 25.70 16.31 4.90
CA GLU A 289 25.96 15.72 3.59
C GLU A 289 25.53 14.25 3.50
N VAL A 290 25.54 13.75 2.27
CA VAL A 290 25.34 12.35 1.90
C VAL A 290 26.45 11.93 0.94
N LEU A 291 27.06 10.78 1.17
CA LEU A 291 27.84 10.11 0.15
C LEU A 291 26.90 9.32 -0.76
N ARG A 292 26.93 9.64 -2.06
CA ARG A 292 26.21 8.92 -3.09
C ARG A 292 27.18 8.05 -3.91
N LEU A 293 26.93 6.76 -3.95
CA LEU A 293 27.74 5.79 -4.68
C LEU A 293 26.93 5.25 -5.85
N PRO A 294 27.34 5.52 -7.11
CA PRO A 294 26.71 4.86 -8.26
C PRO A 294 26.93 3.36 -8.20
N VAL A 295 25.90 2.60 -8.54
CA VAL A 295 25.92 1.13 -8.61
C VAL A 295 25.53 0.69 -10.01
N SER A 296 26.20 -0.32 -10.54
CA SER A 296 25.84 -0.99 -11.79
C SER A 296 25.86 -2.51 -11.58
N GLY A 297 24.82 -3.20 -12.07
CA GLY A 297 24.72 -4.65 -11.99
C GLY A 297 24.82 -5.15 -10.55
N TYR A 298 24.13 -4.48 -9.63
CA TYR A 298 24.02 -4.76 -8.19
C TYR A 298 25.30 -4.55 -7.37
N LYS A 299 26.50 -4.67 -7.91
CA LYS A 299 27.74 -4.70 -7.10
C LYS A 299 28.92 -3.88 -7.64
N THR A 300 28.87 -3.37 -8.85
CA THR A 300 29.94 -2.53 -9.37
C THR A 300 29.74 -1.09 -8.89
N ILE A 301 30.62 -0.65 -7.99
CA ILE A 301 30.55 0.70 -7.42
C ILE A 301 31.35 1.68 -8.28
N GLY A 302 30.70 2.76 -8.68
CA GLY A 302 31.32 3.90 -9.35
C GLY A 302 32.01 4.85 -8.38
N THR A 303 32.48 6.00 -8.92
CA THR A 303 33.15 7.01 -8.09
C THR A 303 32.18 7.63 -7.08
N PRO A 304 32.47 7.58 -5.77
CA PRO A 304 31.66 8.23 -4.75
C PRO A 304 31.59 9.74 -4.96
N ALA A 305 30.41 10.31 -4.77
CA ALA A 305 30.17 11.74 -4.82
C ALA A 305 29.62 12.23 -3.47
N ARG A 306 30.21 13.32 -2.94
CA ARG A 306 29.66 14.05 -1.81
C ARG A 306 28.56 14.99 -2.29
N ILE A 307 27.39 14.89 -1.67
CA ILE A 307 26.28 15.84 -1.86
C ILE A 307 26.11 16.62 -0.58
N GLU A 308 26.37 17.93 -0.64
CA GLU A 308 26.11 18.82 0.48
C GLU A 308 24.61 19.14 0.56
N LEU A 309 24.04 18.92 1.74
CA LEU A 309 22.63 19.21 1.97
C LEU A 309 22.42 20.67 2.34
N GLN A 310 21.40 21.29 1.77
CA GLN A 310 20.96 22.61 2.19
C GLN A 310 20.56 22.58 3.68
N ALA A 311 20.78 23.66 4.40
CA ALA A 311 20.51 23.75 5.84
C ALA A 311 19.06 23.35 6.21
N THR A 312 18.12 23.55 5.30
CA THR A 312 16.70 23.20 5.43
C THR A 312 16.41 21.71 5.23
N ASP A 313 17.33 20.95 4.61
CA ASP A 313 17.15 19.53 4.30
C ASP A 313 18.05 18.62 5.16
N ARG A 314 18.75 19.18 6.12
CA ARG A 314 19.58 18.44 7.07
C ARG A 314 18.69 17.74 8.09
N ALA A 315 18.48 16.46 7.91
CA ALA A 315 17.48 15.73 8.69
C ALA A 315 18.02 15.04 9.94
N GLY A 316 19.24 14.55 10.01
CA GLY A 316 19.77 13.94 11.23
C GLY A 316 20.34 12.53 11.05
N MET A 317 20.72 11.84 12.15
CA MET A 317 21.48 10.58 12.11
C MET A 317 20.81 9.43 11.36
N CYS A 318 19.52 9.39 11.31
CA CYS A 318 18.75 8.30 10.73
C CYS A 318 18.09 8.75 9.43
N MET A 319 18.82 9.53 8.65
CA MET A 319 18.32 10.02 7.36
C MET A 319 18.18 8.88 6.38
N HIS A 320 17.02 8.81 5.73
CA HIS A 320 16.74 7.89 4.65
C HIS A 320 16.49 8.65 3.35
N ILE A 321 16.98 8.09 2.25
CA ILE A 321 16.79 8.59 0.90
C ILE A 321 16.17 7.44 0.12
N ASN A 322 14.88 7.52 -0.20
CA ASN A 322 14.15 6.43 -0.84
C ASN A 322 13.62 6.88 -2.19
N ARG A 323 13.96 6.15 -3.26
CA ARG A 323 13.49 6.45 -4.61
C ARG A 323 11.99 6.26 -4.72
N ILE A 324 11.35 7.13 -5.47
CA ILE A 324 9.95 6.96 -5.88
C ILE A 324 9.95 6.08 -7.13
N GLU A 325 9.34 4.91 -7.04
CA GLU A 325 9.29 3.93 -8.12
C GLU A 325 8.79 4.55 -9.44
N GLY A 326 9.48 4.24 -10.52
CA GLY A 326 9.16 4.76 -11.87
C GLY A 326 9.55 6.21 -12.12
N THR A 327 10.32 6.84 -11.22
CA THR A 327 10.80 8.22 -11.36
C THR A 327 12.29 8.33 -11.04
N ASP A 328 12.88 9.51 -11.28
CA ASP A 328 14.22 9.88 -10.84
C ASP A 328 14.18 10.77 -9.58
N ASP A 329 13.05 10.77 -8.88
CA ASP A 329 12.85 11.55 -7.67
C ASP A 329 12.96 10.68 -6.41
N TYR A 330 13.30 11.32 -5.31
CA TYR A 330 13.54 10.69 -4.01
C TYR A 330 12.76 11.37 -2.91
N ILE A 331 12.37 10.59 -1.91
CA ILE A 331 11.92 11.11 -0.62
C ILE A 331 13.12 11.11 0.33
N LEU A 332 13.47 12.29 0.81
CA LEU A 332 14.43 12.46 1.87
C LEU A 332 13.68 12.67 3.18
N SER A 333 13.94 11.81 4.14
CA SER A 333 13.31 11.83 5.47
C SER A 333 14.37 11.69 6.57
N GLY A 334 14.00 11.99 7.79
CA GLY A 334 14.86 11.82 8.95
C GLY A 334 14.50 12.76 10.09
N ALA A 335 14.99 12.47 11.27
CA ALA A 335 14.74 13.23 12.48
C ALA A 335 15.90 14.17 12.82
N ARG A 336 15.61 15.44 13.10
CA ARG A 336 16.62 16.40 13.56
C ARG A 336 16.96 16.20 15.03
N VAL A 337 18.06 15.54 15.30
CA VAL A 337 18.56 15.31 16.66
C VAL A 337 18.89 16.61 17.39
N ASN A 338 19.42 17.62 16.69
CA ASN A 338 19.79 18.91 17.29
C ASN A 338 18.60 19.75 17.79
N LEU A 339 17.38 19.30 17.51
CA LEU A 339 16.16 19.96 17.98
C LEU A 339 15.62 19.34 19.27
N LEU A 340 16.21 18.26 19.74
CA LEU A 340 16.07 17.77 21.11
C LEU A 340 16.76 18.69 22.13
N GLY A 341 17.13 19.95 21.74
CA GLY A 341 17.64 20.94 22.65
C GLY A 341 16.76 21.08 23.88
N SER A 342 17.19 21.82 24.86
CA SER A 342 16.65 21.97 26.22
C SER A 342 15.11 22.15 26.36
N THR A 343 14.35 22.20 25.29
CA THR A 343 12.90 22.38 25.29
C THR A 343 12.12 21.11 24.87
N GLY A 344 12.79 20.04 24.46
CA GLY A 344 12.13 18.76 24.12
C GLY A 344 11.14 18.79 22.94
N LYS A 345 11.16 19.87 22.14
CA LYS A 345 10.29 19.97 20.95
C LYS A 345 11.09 19.65 19.70
N LEU A 346 10.66 18.62 18.99
CA LEU A 346 11.09 18.38 17.61
C LEU A 346 10.52 19.51 16.73
N SER A 347 11.35 20.47 16.35
CA SER A 347 10.95 21.51 15.41
C SER A 347 11.69 21.31 14.09
N GLY A 348 10.97 21.05 13.02
CA GLY A 348 11.48 21.07 11.67
C GLY A 348 12.13 19.78 11.20
N VAL A 349 11.43 18.67 11.31
CA VAL A 349 11.72 17.47 10.53
C VAL A 349 11.41 17.77 9.08
N ASN A 350 12.28 17.33 8.19
CA ASN A 350 12.08 17.52 6.77
C ASN A 350 11.71 16.21 6.13
N LEU A 351 10.55 16.19 5.53
CA LEU A 351 10.24 15.25 4.49
C LEU A 351 10.23 16.05 3.19
N SER A 352 11.21 15.78 2.34
CA SER A 352 11.41 16.52 1.11
C SER A 352 11.28 15.58 -0.10
N LEU A 353 10.61 16.07 -1.13
CA LEU A 353 10.71 15.54 -2.47
C LEU A 353 11.96 16.16 -3.12
N CYS A 354 12.89 15.33 -3.53
CA CYS A 354 14.18 15.76 -4.09
C CYS A 354 14.42 15.15 -5.47
N ASP A 355 15.28 15.79 -6.26
CA ASP A 355 15.85 15.18 -7.44
C ASP A 355 17.03 14.23 -7.08
N GLU A 356 17.67 13.63 -8.08
CA GLU A 356 18.84 12.73 -7.93
C GLU A 356 20.05 13.43 -7.26
N GLY A 357 20.15 14.74 -7.35
CA GLY A 357 21.15 15.56 -6.68
C GLY A 357 20.79 15.93 -5.26
N LEU A 358 19.67 15.41 -4.73
CA LEU A 358 19.07 15.75 -3.45
C LEU A 358 18.68 17.24 -3.31
N ASN A 359 18.45 17.92 -4.45
CA ASN A 359 17.89 19.26 -4.43
C ASN A 359 16.38 19.18 -4.19
N SER A 360 15.91 19.88 -3.16
CA SER A 360 14.49 19.86 -2.78
C SER A 360 13.62 20.52 -3.86
N LYS A 361 12.64 19.78 -4.36
CA LYS A 361 11.58 20.25 -5.27
C LYS A 361 10.33 20.69 -4.53
N SER A 362 10.01 20.02 -3.43
CA SER A 362 8.86 20.32 -2.59
C SER A 362 9.08 19.74 -1.19
N ARG A 363 8.37 20.29 -0.19
CA ARG A 363 8.46 19.81 1.20
C ARG A 363 7.07 19.61 1.78
N LEU A 364 6.94 18.64 2.66
CA LEU A 364 5.77 18.58 3.52
C LEU A 364 5.90 19.59 4.65
N ASN A 365 4.78 20.23 4.96
CA ASN A 365 4.72 21.28 5.95
C ASN A 365 5.05 20.73 7.35
N THR A 366 5.83 21.48 8.14
CA THR A 366 6.27 21.09 9.50
C THR A 366 5.13 20.90 10.50
N ASN A 367 3.96 21.46 10.22
CA ASN A 367 2.75 21.27 11.03
C ASN A 367 1.97 20.01 10.71
N THR A 368 2.43 19.23 9.75
CA THR A 368 1.81 17.96 9.34
C THR A 368 2.47 16.79 10.07
N VAL A 369 1.86 15.64 10.01
CA VAL A 369 2.35 14.38 10.61
C VAL A 369 3.74 13.99 10.08
N ALA A 370 4.09 14.45 8.87
CA ALA A 370 5.41 14.25 8.28
C ALA A 370 6.56 14.91 9.09
N ALA A 371 6.24 15.85 9.98
CA ALA A 371 7.22 16.52 10.82
C ALA A 371 8.00 15.58 11.77
N GLU A 372 7.58 14.34 11.92
CA GLU A 372 8.18 13.38 12.85
C GLU A 372 8.65 12.09 12.14
N SER A 373 8.71 12.10 10.80
CA SER A 373 9.09 10.91 10.02
C SER A 373 10.58 10.70 9.99
N ASP A 374 11.04 9.62 10.58
CA ASP A 374 12.42 9.17 10.48
C ASP A 374 12.66 8.43 9.15
N ASP A 375 11.80 7.48 8.83
CA ASP A 375 11.78 6.82 7.52
C ASP A 375 10.45 7.10 6.82
N ALA A 376 10.52 7.44 5.53
CA ALA A 376 9.34 7.71 4.72
C ALA A 376 9.51 7.19 3.29
N ARG A 377 8.43 6.63 2.75
CA ARG A 377 8.39 6.10 1.40
C ARG A 377 7.13 6.56 0.69
N LEU A 378 7.27 6.91 -0.58
CA LEU A 378 6.15 7.23 -1.46
C LEU A 378 6.04 6.18 -2.54
N PHE A 379 4.85 5.58 -2.67
CA PHE A 379 4.58 4.54 -3.64
C PHE A 379 3.16 4.62 -4.18
N SER A 380 2.93 3.93 -5.28
CA SER A 380 1.59 3.76 -5.86
C SER A 380 1.13 2.32 -5.73
N PHE A 381 -0.14 2.12 -5.42
CA PHE A 381 -0.77 0.81 -5.34
C PHE A 381 -2.20 0.90 -5.83
N ASN A 382 -2.57 0.04 -6.77
CA ASN A 382 -3.92 -0.04 -7.34
C ASN A 382 -4.49 1.35 -7.69
N GLY A 383 -3.68 2.19 -8.37
CA GLY A 383 -4.08 3.51 -8.82
C GLY A 383 -4.14 4.63 -7.77
N SER A 384 -3.89 4.33 -6.50
CA SER A 384 -3.73 5.34 -5.43
C SER A 384 -2.27 5.56 -5.11
N ARG A 385 -1.93 6.76 -4.62
CA ARG A 385 -0.59 7.12 -4.16
C ARG A 385 -0.58 7.25 -2.65
N TYR A 386 0.39 6.61 -1.99
CA TYR A 386 0.50 6.57 -0.55
C TYR A 386 1.85 7.06 -0.06
N LEU A 387 1.82 7.81 1.05
CA LEU A 387 2.98 8.13 1.84
C LEU A 387 2.99 7.25 3.10
N LEU A 388 3.97 6.39 3.20
CA LEU A 388 4.27 5.59 4.38
C LEU A 388 5.29 6.34 5.21
N THR A 389 5.03 6.52 6.50
CA THR A 389 5.94 7.21 7.42
C THR A 389 6.07 6.47 8.74
N ALA A 390 7.23 6.62 9.38
CA ALA A 390 7.48 6.12 10.73
C ALA A 390 8.06 7.24 11.60
N PRO A 391 7.26 7.78 12.53
CA PRO A 391 7.73 8.75 13.51
C PRO A 391 8.79 8.16 14.43
N ILE A 392 9.77 8.97 14.77
CA ILE A 392 10.81 8.62 15.72
C ILE A 392 10.43 9.06 17.14
N CYS A 393 10.84 8.26 18.11
CA CYS A 393 10.79 8.60 19.52
C CYS A 393 12.17 8.60 20.14
N PHE A 394 12.71 9.80 20.35
CA PHE A 394 13.94 9.97 21.09
C PHE A 394 13.69 10.21 22.58
N GLY A 395 14.09 9.26 23.42
CA GLY A 395 14.04 9.41 24.87
C GLY A 395 12.64 9.79 25.38
N SER A 396 12.60 10.30 26.59
CA SER A 396 11.37 10.79 27.23
C SER A 396 10.89 12.15 26.69
N ALA A 397 11.65 12.78 25.81
CA ALA A 397 11.35 14.11 25.28
C ALA A 397 10.50 14.10 24.00
N SER A 398 10.36 12.94 23.35
CA SER A 398 9.53 12.84 22.14
C SER A 398 8.06 12.73 22.49
N THR A 399 7.25 13.56 21.85
CA THR A 399 5.78 13.48 21.90
C THR A 399 5.21 12.63 20.77
N ALA A 400 6.05 12.15 19.86
CA ALA A 400 5.64 11.31 18.75
C ALA A 400 5.15 9.95 19.25
N THR A 401 4.06 9.49 18.71
CA THR A 401 3.58 8.13 18.93
C THR A 401 4.36 7.20 17.99
N PRO A 402 5.17 6.27 18.50
CA PRO A 402 5.93 5.38 17.64
C PRO A 402 5.00 4.48 16.86
N GLY A 403 5.28 4.33 15.58
CA GLY A 403 4.44 3.48 14.73
C GLY A 403 4.71 3.68 13.25
N MET A 404 3.81 3.15 12.48
CA MET A 404 3.74 3.30 11.05
C MET A 404 2.42 3.99 10.70
N PHE A 405 2.48 4.96 9.79
CA PHE A 405 1.33 5.73 9.34
C PHE A 405 1.31 5.77 7.83
N VAL A 406 0.13 5.56 7.25
CA VAL A 406 -0.10 5.63 5.81
C VAL A 406 -1.06 6.78 5.52
N TYR A 407 -0.66 7.68 4.64
CA TYR A 407 -1.46 8.82 4.20
C TYR A 407 -1.78 8.68 2.71
N ASP A 408 -2.98 9.06 2.33
CA ASP A 408 -3.39 9.13 0.93
C ASP A 408 -2.92 10.46 0.30
N LEU A 409 -2.06 10.34 -0.70
CA LEU A 409 -1.55 11.45 -1.52
C LEU A 409 -2.02 11.33 -2.98
N SER A 410 -3.18 10.74 -3.23
CA SER A 410 -3.70 10.52 -4.59
C SER A 410 -4.16 11.80 -5.28
N LYS A 411 -4.42 12.88 -4.54
CA LYS A 411 -4.83 14.16 -5.10
C LYS A 411 -3.64 14.86 -5.76
N GLY A 412 -3.71 15.05 -7.06
CA GLY A 412 -2.70 15.71 -7.87
C GLY A 412 -2.20 14.84 -9.02
N SER A 413 -1.90 15.46 -10.15
CA SER A 413 -1.45 14.79 -11.37
C SER A 413 -0.02 14.25 -11.27
N ASN A 414 0.78 14.81 -10.36
CA ASN A 414 2.16 14.41 -10.09
C ASN A 414 2.46 14.52 -8.59
N VAL A 415 3.66 14.08 -8.17
CA VAL A 415 4.05 14.04 -6.76
C VAL A 415 4.17 15.43 -6.14
N GLN A 416 4.68 16.41 -6.88
CA GLN A 416 4.84 17.77 -6.37
C GLN A 416 3.48 18.43 -6.10
N GLU A 417 2.54 18.25 -7.00
CA GLU A 417 1.15 18.71 -6.82
C GLU A 417 0.46 17.96 -5.68
N ALA A 418 0.72 16.66 -5.53
CA ALA A 418 0.21 15.88 -4.43
C ALA A 418 0.71 16.39 -3.06
N PHE A 419 1.98 16.78 -2.96
CA PHE A 419 2.53 17.38 -1.75
C PHE A 419 1.87 18.73 -1.44
N GLN A 420 1.66 19.56 -2.47
CA GLN A 420 0.97 20.83 -2.30
C GLN A 420 -0.48 20.62 -1.83
N ASN A 421 -1.22 19.76 -2.50
CA ASN A 421 -2.60 19.45 -2.12
C ASN A 421 -2.69 18.85 -0.70
N PHE A 422 -1.70 18.05 -0.29
CA PHE A 422 -1.64 17.52 1.04
C PHE A 422 -1.36 18.63 2.08
N ASN A 423 -0.41 19.53 1.81
CA ASN A 423 -0.11 20.66 2.68
C ASN A 423 -1.29 21.62 2.86
N ASP A 424 -2.14 21.76 1.85
CA ASP A 424 -3.29 22.66 1.86
C ASP A 424 -4.52 22.08 2.60
N GLN A 425 -4.44 20.84 3.10
CA GLN A 425 -5.51 20.23 3.90
C GLN A 425 -5.51 20.82 5.32
N ASP A 426 -6.71 21.05 5.85
CA ASP A 426 -6.89 21.50 7.22
C ASP A 426 -6.52 20.40 8.25
N THR A 427 -6.69 19.14 7.87
CA THR A 427 -6.40 17.97 8.70
C THR A 427 -5.71 16.88 7.88
N HIS A 428 -4.76 16.19 8.52
CA HIS A 428 -3.97 15.12 7.91
C HIS A 428 -4.26 13.81 8.64
N ASN A 429 -5.28 13.09 8.17
CA ASN A 429 -5.66 11.81 8.76
C ASN A 429 -4.97 10.67 8.02
N ALA A 430 -4.30 9.81 8.77
CA ALA A 430 -3.77 8.57 8.24
C ALA A 430 -4.94 7.65 7.83
N VAL A 431 -4.87 7.07 6.63
CA VAL A 431 -5.82 6.03 6.17
C VAL A 431 -5.55 4.70 6.84
N TYR A 432 -4.32 4.50 7.33
CA TYR A 432 -3.95 3.38 8.17
C TYR A 432 -2.88 3.78 9.18
N ARG A 433 -2.90 3.15 10.35
CA ARG A 433 -1.86 3.30 11.37
C ARG A 433 -1.66 1.99 12.13
N PHE A 434 -0.41 1.69 12.46
CA PHE A 434 -0.03 0.60 13.33
C PHE A 434 0.95 1.13 14.38
N LEU A 435 0.62 0.99 15.67
CA LEU A 435 1.42 1.53 16.75
C LEU A 435 2.42 0.48 17.23
N VAL A 436 3.69 0.86 17.29
CA VAL A 436 4.78 0.03 17.81
C VAL A 436 5.09 0.53 19.21
N GLY A 437 4.75 -0.26 20.22
CA GLY A 437 5.04 0.08 21.61
C GLY A 437 6.54 0.18 21.91
N GLY A 438 6.88 0.64 23.09
CA GLY A 438 8.27 0.66 23.59
C GLY A 438 8.65 2.00 24.25
N SER A 439 9.79 2.01 24.95
CA SER A 439 10.35 3.19 25.55
C SER A 439 11.06 4.07 24.51
N GLY A 440 11.31 5.34 24.85
CA GLY A 440 12.22 6.17 24.09
C GLY A 440 13.63 5.57 24.10
N ILE A 441 14.30 5.64 22.97
CA ILE A 441 15.66 5.14 22.79
C ILE A 441 16.64 6.30 22.57
N SER A 442 17.86 6.12 23.04
CA SER A 442 18.93 7.13 22.87
C SER A 442 19.54 7.10 21.47
N GLN A 443 19.31 6.03 20.73
CA GLN A 443 19.85 5.83 19.39
C GLN A 443 18.76 5.22 18.51
N PRO A 444 18.12 6.03 17.68
CA PRO A 444 16.98 5.61 16.89
C PRO A 444 17.40 4.69 15.76
N GLY A 445 16.52 3.76 15.48
CA GLY A 445 16.53 2.93 14.32
C GLY A 445 15.09 2.51 14.10
N ILE A 446 14.40 3.20 13.24
CA ILE A 446 13.08 2.81 12.78
C ILE A 446 13.12 2.77 11.27
N ASN A 447 12.65 1.66 10.71
CA ASN A 447 12.61 1.44 9.28
C ASN A 447 11.21 0.98 8.88
N THR A 448 10.77 1.48 7.76
CA THR A 448 9.56 1.00 7.07
C THR A 448 9.92 0.50 5.70
N ASN A 449 9.11 -0.40 5.19
CA ASN A 449 9.16 -0.75 3.78
C ASN A 449 7.81 -1.28 3.32
N TYR A 450 7.66 -1.43 2.02
CA TYR A 450 6.49 -2.02 1.40
C TYR A 450 6.91 -3.03 0.34
N TYR A 451 5.97 -3.93 0.03
CA TYR A 451 6.08 -4.84 -1.10
C TYR A 451 4.72 -4.97 -1.77
N ILE A 452 4.69 -5.05 -3.09
CA ILE A 452 3.45 -5.15 -3.86
C ILE A 452 3.44 -6.47 -4.61
N GLU A 453 2.49 -7.34 -4.25
CA GLU A 453 2.20 -8.52 -5.07
C GLU A 453 1.35 -8.14 -6.26
N LYS A 454 1.66 -8.76 -7.39
CA LYS A 454 0.90 -8.64 -8.62
C LYS A 454 0.07 -9.90 -8.87
N ASP A 455 -1.10 -9.73 -9.45
CA ASP A 455 -1.90 -10.87 -9.95
C ASP A 455 -1.31 -11.45 -11.24
N ALA A 456 -1.93 -12.52 -11.76
CA ALA A 456 -1.50 -13.18 -13.00
C ALA A 456 -1.57 -12.26 -14.25
N ASN A 457 -2.28 -11.14 -14.16
CA ASN A 457 -2.40 -10.15 -15.24
C ASN A 457 -1.43 -8.96 -15.04
N GLY A 458 -0.63 -8.97 -13.96
CA GLY A 458 0.30 -7.90 -13.63
C GLY A 458 -0.30 -6.72 -12.88
N ASN A 459 -1.58 -6.81 -12.45
CA ASN A 459 -2.21 -5.78 -11.64
C ASN A 459 -1.82 -5.92 -10.16
N ASP A 460 -1.81 -4.81 -9.45
CA ASP A 460 -1.58 -4.80 -8.00
C ASP A 460 -2.68 -5.60 -7.29
N SER A 461 -2.28 -6.57 -6.47
CA SER A 461 -3.22 -7.48 -5.80
C SER A 461 -3.16 -7.39 -4.29
N VAL A 462 -1.96 -7.35 -3.69
CA VAL A 462 -1.77 -7.27 -2.25
C VAL A 462 -0.64 -6.28 -1.94
N LEU A 463 -0.92 -5.35 -1.04
CA LEU A 463 0.06 -4.44 -0.45
C LEU A 463 0.54 -5.03 0.86
N TRP A 464 1.85 -5.20 0.99
CA TRP A 464 2.52 -5.56 2.24
C TRP A 464 3.19 -4.33 2.82
N LEU A 465 3.06 -4.15 4.13
CA LEU A 465 3.70 -3.07 4.88
C LEU A 465 4.50 -3.65 6.03
N TYR A 466 5.69 -3.11 6.23
CA TYR A 466 6.62 -3.46 7.28
C TYR A 466 6.95 -2.26 8.14
N VAL A 467 7.08 -2.50 9.44
CA VAL A 467 7.69 -1.57 10.40
C VAL A 467 8.58 -2.34 11.36
N GLY A 468 9.81 -1.87 11.52
CA GLY A 468 10.74 -2.35 12.53
C GLY A 468 11.30 -1.18 13.33
N ARG A 469 11.35 -1.31 14.65
CA ARG A 469 11.90 -0.28 15.54
C ARG A 469 12.84 -0.93 16.55
N THR A 470 14.07 -0.42 16.61
CA THR A 470 15.05 -0.81 17.60
C THR A 470 14.46 -0.73 19.02
N GLU A 471 14.71 -1.74 19.85
CA GLU A 471 14.19 -1.87 21.21
C GLU A 471 12.66 -1.96 21.33
N SER A 472 11.96 -2.22 20.24
CA SER A 472 10.50 -2.32 20.27
C SER A 472 9.94 -3.48 19.44
N GLY A 473 10.73 -4.07 18.52
CA GLY A 473 10.27 -5.16 17.69
C GLY A 473 9.84 -4.74 16.28
N PHE A 474 9.13 -5.62 15.61
CA PHE A 474 8.70 -5.42 14.23
C PHE A 474 7.32 -6.04 13.98
N ALA A 475 6.66 -5.59 12.91
CA ALA A 475 5.42 -6.17 12.45
C ALA A 475 5.30 -6.10 10.92
N ILE A 476 4.53 -7.04 10.36
CA ILE A 476 4.19 -7.10 8.95
C ILE A 476 2.68 -7.19 8.81
N MET A 477 2.12 -6.39 7.92
CA MET A 477 0.70 -6.37 7.59
C MET A 477 0.51 -6.53 6.09
N LYS A 478 -0.63 -7.07 5.67
CA LYS A 478 -1.02 -7.15 4.27
C LYS A 478 -2.46 -6.70 4.05
N PHE A 479 -2.69 -6.05 2.90
CA PHE A 479 -3.96 -5.46 2.52
C PHE A 479 -4.28 -5.84 1.09
N PRO A 480 -5.47 -6.37 0.80
CA PRO A 480 -5.88 -6.61 -0.57
C PRO A 480 -6.11 -5.30 -1.32
N ALA A 481 -5.94 -5.30 -2.62
CA ALA A 481 -6.41 -4.22 -3.46
C ALA A 481 -7.93 -4.01 -3.24
N ALA A 482 -8.31 -2.74 -3.12
CA ALA A 482 -9.73 -2.41 -3.04
C ALA A 482 -10.41 -2.86 -4.34
N LYS A 483 -11.55 -3.52 -4.19
CA LYS A 483 -12.39 -3.99 -5.29
C LYS A 483 -13.79 -3.48 -5.07
N GLU A 484 -14.47 -3.26 -6.16
CA GLU A 484 -15.90 -3.01 -6.12
C GLU A 484 -16.59 -4.29 -5.62
N ASP A 485 -17.43 -4.17 -4.60
CA ASP A 485 -18.24 -5.30 -4.16
C ASP A 485 -19.25 -5.61 -5.28
N ASP A 486 -19.20 -6.83 -5.80
CA ASP A 486 -20.19 -7.37 -6.72
C ASP A 486 -21.44 -7.69 -5.91
N GLU A 487 -22.32 -6.72 -5.69
CA GLU A 487 -23.68 -6.90 -5.21
C GLU A 487 -24.67 -6.99 -6.39
#